data_067d43318ebb38b9497668c9e02d8e18
#
_entry.id   067d43318ebb38b9497668c9e02d8e18
#
_cell.length_a   1.000
_cell.length_b   1.000
_cell.length_c   1.000
_cell.angle_alpha   90.00
_cell.angle_beta   90.00
_cell.angle_gamma   90.00
#
_symmetry.space_group_name_H-M   'P 1'
#
loop_
_entity.id
_entity.type
_entity.pdbx_description
1 polymer ?
#
loop_
_entity_poly.entity_id
_entity_poly.type
_entity_poly.pdbx_seq_one_letter_code
_entity_poly.pdbx_strand_id
1 'polypeptide(L)'
;MLRRALSSHPYTPKVTFRHRSSTSGFTLLEIMAAVTLLALIFTTVMQIRAGAIDKAVRGRSLSISSRLGKSLLHQIESALVIDLVDGYAGDFSEEGFGQFKYVIGVGDSSQYSSVSANDLEDVWRDYRKNQDEDNASEEDVKKPEFTRIFITVTYPTSAKDETEDYVLEALVDTWAVERDFERYDLRWPEHNPEEIR
;
A
#
# COMPACT_ATOMS: atom_id res chain seq x y z
N MET A 1 85.39 64.47 -22.23
CA MET A 1 84.97 63.15 -22.75
C MET A 1 83.48 62.87 -22.47
N LEU A 2 82.63 63.11 -23.45
CA LEU A 2 81.20 62.95 -23.32
C LEU A 2 80.81 61.53 -23.71
N ARG A 3 80.14 60.78 -22.79
CA ARG A 3 79.44 59.54 -23.17
C ARG A 3 77.94 59.77 -23.19
N ARG A 4 77.39 59.78 -24.40
CA ARG A 4 75.92 59.75 -24.67
C ARG A 4 75.37 58.33 -24.39
N ALA A 5 74.44 58.21 -23.44
CA ALA A 5 73.65 56.99 -23.21
C ALA A 5 72.47 56.99 -24.19
N LEU A 6 72.42 55.99 -25.07
CA LEU A 6 71.29 55.73 -25.98
C LEU A 6 70.25 54.98 -25.16
N SER A 7 69.09 55.57 -24.91
CA SER A 7 67.89 54.97 -24.32
C SER A 7 67.14 54.25 -25.45
N SER A 8 67.23 52.95 -25.46
CA SER A 8 66.39 52.09 -26.35
C SER A 8 65.07 51.80 -25.61
N HIS A 9 63.98 52.40 -26.05
CA HIS A 9 62.62 52.03 -25.64
C HIS A 9 62.16 50.79 -26.42
N PRO A 10 61.74 49.72 -25.76
CA PRO A 10 61.12 48.59 -26.46
C PRO A 10 59.71 48.94 -26.89
N TYR A 11 59.51 48.92 -28.18
CA TYR A 11 58.22 49.10 -28.81
C TYR A 11 57.38 47.83 -28.64
N THR A 12 56.40 47.83 -27.68
CA THR A 12 55.45 46.76 -27.52
C THR A 12 54.21 47.03 -28.41
N PRO A 13 53.91 46.19 -29.40
CA PRO A 13 52.72 46.37 -30.19
C PRO A 13 51.50 46.05 -29.33
N LYS A 14 50.59 47.02 -29.12
CA LYS A 14 49.27 46.82 -28.52
C LYS A 14 48.42 46.03 -29.52
N VAL A 15 48.26 44.74 -29.29
CA VAL A 15 47.27 43.91 -30.00
C VAL A 15 45.87 44.24 -29.43
N THR A 16 45.16 45.10 -30.13
CA THR A 16 43.77 45.42 -29.83
C THR A 16 42.90 44.29 -30.39
N PHE A 17 42.45 43.36 -29.52
CA PHE A 17 41.40 42.44 -29.85
C PHE A 17 40.08 43.21 -30.04
N ARG A 18 39.73 43.43 -31.30
CA ARG A 18 38.43 44.01 -31.68
C ARG A 18 37.38 42.92 -31.48
N HIS A 19 36.71 42.90 -30.30
CA HIS A 19 35.54 42.11 -30.07
C HIS A 19 34.48 42.60 -31.10
N ARG A 20 34.32 41.83 -32.18
CA ARG A 20 33.15 41.96 -33.01
C ARG A 20 31.96 41.44 -32.23
N SER A 21 31.19 42.28 -31.56
CA SER A 21 29.86 41.99 -31.10
C SER A 21 28.97 41.82 -32.35
N SER A 22 28.84 40.60 -32.83
CA SER A 22 27.81 40.26 -33.82
C SER A 22 26.48 40.30 -33.06
N THR A 23 25.74 41.39 -33.13
CA THR A 23 24.33 41.45 -32.78
C THR A 23 23.54 40.72 -33.86
N SER A 24 23.59 39.38 -33.83
CA SER A 24 22.67 38.56 -34.60
C SER A 24 21.33 38.58 -33.85
N GLY A 25 20.33 39.27 -34.42
CA GLY A 25 18.95 39.20 -33.91
C GLY A 25 18.41 37.77 -34.07
N PHE A 26 17.61 37.33 -33.11
CA PHE A 26 16.91 36.02 -33.18
C PHE A 26 16.06 35.95 -34.45
N THR A 27 16.17 34.87 -35.19
CA THR A 27 15.31 34.62 -36.33
C THR A 27 13.91 34.20 -35.86
N LEU A 28 12.87 34.55 -36.65
CA LEU A 28 11.51 34.13 -36.35
C LEU A 28 11.39 32.61 -36.17
N LEU A 29 12.12 31.85 -36.98
CA LEU A 29 12.17 30.39 -36.94
C LEU A 29 12.75 29.87 -35.59
N GLU A 30 13.78 30.53 -35.04
CA GLU A 30 14.38 30.15 -33.78
C GLU A 30 13.42 30.36 -32.61
N ILE A 31 12.66 31.46 -32.60
CA ILE A 31 11.63 31.73 -31.62
C ILE A 31 10.52 30.68 -31.72
N MET A 32 10.05 30.33 -32.93
CA MET A 32 9.03 29.29 -33.09
C MET A 32 9.53 27.93 -32.65
N ALA A 33 10.76 27.56 -32.95
CA ALA A 33 11.37 26.30 -32.44
C ALA A 33 11.49 26.28 -30.92
N ALA A 34 11.93 27.37 -30.32
CA ALA A 34 12.05 27.47 -28.84
C ALA A 34 10.70 27.35 -28.15
N VAL A 35 9.65 28.01 -28.66
CA VAL A 35 8.28 27.93 -28.13
C VAL A 35 7.72 26.51 -28.26
N THR A 36 7.96 25.85 -29.38
CA THR A 36 7.51 24.48 -29.63
C THR A 36 8.17 23.50 -28.64
N LEU A 37 9.50 23.61 -28.42
CA LEU A 37 10.22 22.81 -27.45
C LEU A 37 9.74 23.07 -26.03
N LEU A 38 9.50 24.34 -25.68
CA LEU A 38 8.97 24.72 -24.39
C LEU A 38 7.58 24.10 -24.13
N ALA A 39 6.69 24.13 -25.13
CA ALA A 39 5.37 23.55 -25.07
C ALA A 39 5.43 22.02 -24.84
N LEU A 40 6.32 21.31 -25.55
CA LEU A 40 6.54 19.88 -25.37
C LEU A 40 7.03 19.55 -23.95
N ILE A 41 8.01 20.28 -23.44
CA ILE A 41 8.55 20.10 -22.09
C ILE A 41 7.45 20.36 -21.06
N PHE A 42 6.69 21.43 -21.20
CA PHE A 42 5.60 21.79 -20.28
C PHE A 42 4.53 20.70 -20.23
N THR A 43 4.11 20.19 -21.40
CA THR A 43 3.13 19.10 -21.49
C THR A 43 3.61 17.85 -20.77
N THR A 44 4.87 17.46 -20.99
CA THR A 44 5.48 16.29 -20.33
C THR A 44 5.54 16.46 -18.80
N VAL A 45 5.94 17.64 -18.33
CA VAL A 45 6.00 17.93 -16.89
C VAL A 45 4.60 17.88 -16.26
N MET A 46 3.58 18.39 -16.93
CA MET A 46 2.20 18.33 -16.44
C MET A 46 1.67 16.89 -16.35
N GLN A 47 1.98 16.05 -17.33
CA GLN A 47 1.60 14.62 -17.29
C GLN A 47 2.28 13.87 -16.12
N ILE A 48 3.57 14.13 -15.91
CA ILE A 48 4.32 13.53 -14.76
C ILE A 48 3.70 13.96 -13.43
N ARG A 49 3.36 15.25 -13.29
CA ARG A 49 2.74 15.76 -12.06
C ARG A 49 1.38 15.15 -11.80
N ALA A 50 0.52 15.04 -12.82
CA ALA A 50 -0.79 14.41 -12.71
C ALA A 50 -0.65 12.95 -12.22
N GLY A 51 0.22 12.17 -12.86
CA GLY A 51 0.47 10.78 -12.44
C GLY A 51 1.10 10.64 -11.05
N ALA A 52 1.90 11.61 -10.60
CA ALA A 52 2.47 11.61 -9.26
C ALA A 52 1.40 11.86 -8.19
N ILE A 53 0.47 12.78 -8.43
CA ILE A 53 -0.65 13.07 -7.51
C ILE A 53 -1.53 11.83 -7.38
N ASP A 54 -1.88 11.19 -8.47
CA ASP A 54 -2.69 9.98 -8.53
C ASP A 54 -2.10 8.86 -7.67
N LYS A 55 -0.81 8.56 -7.89
CA LYS A 55 -0.08 7.57 -7.09
C LYS A 55 -0.02 7.93 -5.62
N ALA A 56 0.12 9.21 -5.28
CA ALA A 56 0.16 9.66 -3.90
C ALA A 56 -1.20 9.49 -3.20
N VAL A 57 -2.30 9.80 -3.88
CA VAL A 57 -3.67 9.59 -3.36
C VAL A 57 -3.92 8.11 -3.14
N ARG A 58 -3.63 7.27 -4.15
CA ARG A 58 -3.78 5.80 -4.06
C ARG A 58 -2.94 5.22 -2.92
N GLY A 59 -1.67 5.64 -2.80
CA GLY A 59 -0.80 5.18 -1.71
C GLY A 59 -1.31 5.56 -0.32
N ARG A 60 -1.90 6.76 -0.19
CA ARG A 60 -2.53 7.19 1.07
C ARG A 60 -3.77 6.35 1.39
N SER A 61 -4.66 6.14 0.43
CA SER A 61 -5.87 5.33 0.61
C SER A 61 -5.52 3.90 0.98
N LEU A 62 -4.54 3.28 0.30
CA LEU A 62 -4.04 1.94 0.61
C LEU A 62 -3.45 1.86 2.03
N SER A 63 -2.69 2.87 2.46
CA SER A 63 -2.13 2.92 3.82
C SER A 63 -3.22 3.02 4.88
N ILE A 64 -4.28 3.79 4.63
CA ILE A 64 -5.45 3.88 5.50
C ILE A 64 -6.18 2.54 5.55
N SER A 65 -6.45 1.91 4.39
CA SER A 65 -7.12 0.59 4.31
C SER A 65 -6.37 -0.48 5.09
N SER A 66 -5.04 -0.52 4.95
CA SER A 66 -4.19 -1.46 5.70
C SER A 66 -4.29 -1.24 7.22
N ARG A 67 -4.33 0.02 7.67
CA ARG A 67 -4.47 0.34 9.10
C ARG A 67 -5.84 -0.04 9.62
N LEU A 68 -6.91 0.27 8.89
CA LEU A 68 -8.28 -0.06 9.25
C LEU A 68 -8.50 -1.57 9.27
N GLY A 69 -8.01 -2.29 8.24
CA GLY A 69 -8.07 -3.76 8.21
C GLY A 69 -7.35 -4.41 9.38
N LYS A 70 -6.18 -3.92 9.77
CA LYS A 70 -5.46 -4.40 10.96
C LYS A 70 -6.19 -4.08 12.26
N SER A 71 -6.80 -2.89 12.36
CA SER A 71 -7.61 -2.54 13.52
C SER A 71 -8.80 -3.49 13.69
N LEU A 72 -9.48 -3.81 12.58
CA LEU A 72 -10.58 -4.76 12.58
C LEU A 72 -10.11 -6.18 12.92
N LEU A 73 -8.95 -6.61 12.40
CA LEU A 73 -8.35 -7.89 12.76
C LEU A 73 -8.11 -7.99 14.26
N HIS A 74 -7.54 -6.97 14.89
CA HIS A 74 -7.33 -6.96 16.35
C HIS A 74 -8.63 -6.99 17.14
N GLN A 75 -9.71 -6.41 16.62
CA GLN A 75 -11.03 -6.53 17.25
C GLN A 75 -11.55 -7.97 17.18
N ILE A 76 -11.32 -8.67 16.06
CA ILE A 76 -11.69 -10.08 15.90
C ILE A 76 -10.84 -10.94 16.84
N GLU A 77 -9.53 -10.80 16.87
CA GLU A 77 -8.60 -11.52 17.76
C GLU A 77 -8.94 -11.33 19.23
N SER A 78 -9.48 -10.17 19.58
CA SER A 78 -9.92 -9.85 20.95
C SER A 78 -11.36 -10.28 21.24
N ALA A 79 -12.01 -11.03 20.34
CA ALA A 79 -13.42 -11.45 20.44
C ALA A 79 -14.41 -10.29 20.67
N LEU A 80 -14.09 -9.07 20.20
CA LEU A 80 -14.95 -7.89 20.33
C LEU A 80 -16.04 -7.85 19.27
N VAL A 81 -15.85 -8.51 18.11
CA VAL A 81 -16.85 -8.57 17.04
C VAL A 81 -17.90 -9.61 17.39
N ILE A 82 -19.16 -9.19 17.46
CA ILE A 82 -20.30 -10.05 17.81
C ILE A 82 -20.88 -10.63 16.51
N ASP A 83 -21.29 -11.91 16.55
CA ASP A 83 -21.96 -12.61 15.44
C ASP A 83 -21.16 -12.56 14.12
N LEU A 84 -19.87 -12.84 14.21
CA LEU A 84 -19.01 -12.91 13.05
C LEU A 84 -19.39 -14.12 12.18
N VAL A 85 -19.94 -13.82 11.00
CA VAL A 85 -20.34 -14.83 9.98
C VAL A 85 -19.61 -14.54 8.68
N ASP A 86 -19.52 -15.58 7.82
CA ASP A 86 -18.97 -15.39 6.48
C ASP A 86 -19.80 -14.36 5.69
N GLY A 87 -19.11 -13.37 5.09
CA GLY A 87 -19.74 -12.25 4.41
C GLY A 87 -20.19 -11.10 5.33
N TYR A 88 -19.75 -11.08 6.60
CA TYR A 88 -20.01 -9.94 7.47
C TYR A 88 -19.45 -8.66 6.87
N ALA A 89 -20.30 -7.67 6.63
CA ALA A 89 -19.95 -6.44 5.92
C ALA A 89 -20.34 -5.20 6.71
N GLY A 90 -19.54 -4.15 6.56
CA GLY A 90 -19.79 -2.86 7.21
C GLY A 90 -18.97 -1.75 6.59
N ASP A 91 -18.94 -0.62 7.28
CA ASP A 91 -18.11 0.52 6.93
C ASP A 91 -17.39 1.07 8.18
N PHE A 92 -16.44 1.99 7.96
CA PHE A 92 -15.67 2.64 9.01
C PHE A 92 -16.17 4.05 9.32
N SER A 93 -17.50 4.26 9.31
CA SER A 93 -18.10 5.58 9.57
C SER A 93 -17.87 6.03 10.99
N GLU A 94 -17.86 5.12 11.95
CA GLU A 94 -17.63 5.42 13.37
C GLU A 94 -16.22 5.93 13.63
N GLU A 95 -15.23 5.44 12.87
CA GLU A 95 -13.85 5.91 12.90
C GLU A 95 -13.62 7.16 12.01
N GLY A 96 -14.67 7.68 11.38
CA GLY A 96 -14.59 8.84 10.49
C GLY A 96 -14.15 8.53 9.06
N PHE A 97 -14.16 7.26 8.65
CA PHE A 97 -13.75 6.79 7.33
C PHE A 97 -14.90 6.13 6.56
N GLY A 98 -16.11 6.68 6.57
CA GLY A 98 -17.32 6.10 5.96
C GLY A 98 -17.24 5.82 4.45
N GLN A 99 -16.22 6.31 3.76
CA GLN A 99 -15.94 5.96 2.38
C GLN A 99 -15.20 4.62 2.20
N PHE A 100 -14.69 4.04 3.30
CA PHE A 100 -14.05 2.74 3.33
C PHE A 100 -15.07 1.71 3.81
N LYS A 101 -15.24 0.66 3.03
CA LYS A 101 -16.14 -0.43 3.35
C LYS A 101 -15.33 -1.70 3.57
N TYR A 102 -15.86 -2.62 4.35
CA TYR A 102 -15.19 -3.91 4.54
C TYR A 102 -16.16 -5.08 4.39
N VAL A 103 -15.59 -6.21 4.02
CA VAL A 103 -16.26 -7.52 4.04
C VAL A 103 -15.30 -8.52 4.68
N ILE A 104 -15.83 -9.35 5.58
CA ILE A 104 -15.06 -10.38 6.28
C ILE A 104 -15.50 -11.74 5.75
N GLY A 105 -14.55 -12.49 5.24
CA GLY A 105 -14.72 -13.91 4.91
C GLY A 105 -14.20 -14.78 6.05
N VAL A 106 -14.92 -15.83 6.39
CA VAL A 106 -14.61 -16.74 7.48
C VAL A 106 -14.47 -18.17 6.96
N GLY A 107 -13.32 -18.79 7.21
CA GLY A 107 -13.02 -20.16 6.83
C GLY A 107 -12.44 -20.31 5.42
N ASP A 108 -11.91 -21.50 5.14
CA ASP A 108 -11.23 -21.82 3.88
C ASP A 108 -12.17 -21.86 2.67
N SER A 109 -13.47 -22.07 2.89
CA SER A 109 -14.51 -22.13 1.85
C SER A 109 -15.18 -20.78 1.57
N SER A 110 -14.71 -19.71 2.19
CA SER A 110 -15.26 -18.37 1.98
C SER A 110 -15.11 -17.92 0.54
N GLN A 111 -16.18 -17.38 -0.06
CA GLN A 111 -16.14 -16.75 -1.39
C GLN A 111 -15.27 -15.48 -1.44
N TYR A 112 -14.89 -14.94 -0.29
CA TYR A 112 -14.03 -13.75 -0.14
C TYR A 112 -12.55 -14.10 0.00
N SER A 113 -12.21 -15.39 -0.13
CA SER A 113 -10.82 -15.83 -0.19
C SER A 113 -10.10 -15.17 -1.37
N SER A 114 -8.97 -14.54 -1.11
CA SER A 114 -8.12 -13.94 -2.14
C SER A 114 -7.41 -14.99 -2.99
N VAL A 115 -7.42 -16.22 -2.53
CA VAL A 115 -6.74 -17.34 -3.18
C VAL A 115 -7.79 -18.11 -3.97
N SER A 116 -7.66 -18.10 -5.31
CA SER A 116 -8.43 -18.99 -6.15
C SER A 116 -8.17 -20.44 -5.69
N ALA A 117 -9.25 -21.16 -5.40
CA ALA A 117 -9.19 -22.55 -4.91
C ALA A 117 -8.38 -23.50 -5.82
N ASN A 118 -8.00 -23.05 -7.03
CA ASN A 118 -7.22 -23.79 -8.01
C ASN A 118 -5.71 -23.54 -7.94
N ASP A 119 -5.22 -22.52 -7.22
CA ASP A 119 -3.81 -22.12 -7.26
C ASP A 119 -2.96 -22.62 -6.08
N LEU A 120 -3.61 -23.13 -5.06
CA LEU A 120 -2.96 -23.90 -4.03
C LEU A 120 -3.52 -25.32 -4.06
N GLU A 121 -2.81 -26.24 -4.69
CA GLU A 121 -2.79 -27.61 -4.22
C GLU A 121 -2.36 -27.52 -2.76
N ASP A 122 -3.38 -27.39 -1.92
CA ASP A 122 -3.18 -27.01 -0.54
C ASP A 122 -2.59 -28.22 0.19
N VAL A 123 -1.27 -28.28 0.18
CA VAL A 123 -0.49 -29.27 0.94
C VAL A 123 -1.00 -29.37 2.39
N TRP A 124 -1.52 -28.26 2.91
CA TRP A 124 -2.15 -28.19 4.23
C TRP A 124 -3.57 -28.75 4.26
N ARG A 125 -4.32 -28.67 3.16
CA ARG A 125 -5.66 -29.29 3.06
C ARG A 125 -5.55 -30.81 3.01
N ASP A 126 -4.61 -31.33 2.22
CA ASP A 126 -4.32 -32.76 2.16
C ASP A 126 -3.76 -33.29 3.47
N TYR A 127 -2.90 -32.53 4.15
CA TYR A 127 -2.39 -32.88 5.45
C TYR A 127 -3.51 -32.93 6.52
N ARG A 128 -4.42 -31.98 6.54
CA ARG A 128 -5.59 -31.97 7.45
C ARG A 128 -6.55 -33.11 7.11
N LYS A 129 -6.87 -33.32 5.84
CA LYS A 129 -7.76 -34.38 5.40
C LYS A 129 -7.22 -35.77 5.78
N ASN A 130 -5.95 -35.99 5.64
CA ASN A 130 -5.33 -37.25 6.04
C ASN A 130 -5.31 -37.41 7.59
N GLN A 131 -5.17 -36.34 8.36
CA GLN A 131 -5.30 -36.39 9.83
C GLN A 131 -6.74 -36.67 10.28
N ASP A 132 -7.74 -36.16 9.58
CA ASP A 132 -9.16 -36.37 9.90
C ASP A 132 -9.64 -37.77 9.53
N GLU A 133 -9.12 -38.36 8.44
CA GLU A 133 -9.42 -39.75 8.06
C GLU A 133 -8.82 -40.78 9.05
N ASP A 134 -7.64 -40.50 9.62
CA ASP A 134 -7.00 -41.36 10.63
C ASP A 134 -7.67 -41.25 12.03
N ASN A 135 -8.41 -40.18 12.31
CA ASN A 135 -9.06 -39.91 13.60
C ASN A 135 -10.59 -40.03 13.59
N ALA A 136 -11.20 -40.49 12.51
CA ALA A 136 -12.66 -40.59 12.37
C ALA A 136 -13.27 -41.71 13.20
N SER A 137 -13.24 -41.60 14.51
CA SER A 137 -14.30 -42.08 15.41
C SER A 137 -15.33 -40.94 15.56
N GLU A 138 -16.55 -41.23 15.23
CA GLU A 138 -17.67 -40.29 14.99
C GLU A 138 -18.07 -39.36 16.15
N GLU A 139 -17.34 -39.30 17.27
CA GLU A 139 -17.72 -38.56 18.48
C GLU A 139 -16.92 -37.30 18.80
N ASP A 140 -15.76 -37.05 18.15
CA ASP A 140 -14.99 -35.85 18.41
C ASP A 140 -14.46 -35.24 17.10
N VAL A 141 -15.31 -34.56 16.35
CA VAL A 141 -14.85 -33.61 15.31
C VAL A 141 -14.18 -32.48 16.05
N LYS A 142 -12.88 -32.64 16.30
CA LYS A 142 -12.06 -31.66 16.97
C LYS A 142 -12.04 -30.39 16.11
N LYS A 143 -12.78 -29.36 16.54
CA LYS A 143 -12.80 -28.08 15.84
C LYS A 143 -11.36 -27.62 15.60
N PRO A 144 -11.04 -27.03 14.45
CA PRO A 144 -9.72 -26.54 14.15
C PRO A 144 -9.29 -25.51 15.22
N GLU A 145 -8.04 -25.51 15.56
CA GLU A 145 -7.48 -24.57 16.54
C GLU A 145 -7.50 -23.12 16.03
N PHE A 146 -7.28 -22.96 14.72
CA PHE A 146 -7.25 -21.67 14.03
C PHE A 146 -8.27 -21.64 12.89
N THR A 147 -8.91 -20.50 12.74
CA THR A 147 -9.81 -20.19 11.63
C THR A 147 -9.16 -19.14 10.74
N ARG A 148 -9.21 -19.35 9.43
CA ARG A 148 -8.70 -18.38 8.45
C ARG A 148 -9.72 -17.27 8.26
N ILE A 149 -9.26 -16.03 8.33
CA ILE A 149 -10.07 -14.83 8.15
C ILE A 149 -9.53 -14.03 6.97
N PHE A 150 -10.43 -13.56 6.12
CA PHE A 150 -10.15 -12.66 5.01
C PHE A 150 -10.85 -11.33 5.28
N ILE A 151 -10.11 -10.25 5.35
CA ILE A 151 -10.66 -8.91 5.51
C ILE A 151 -10.40 -8.15 4.22
N THR A 152 -11.44 -7.92 3.43
CA THR A 152 -11.38 -7.12 2.21
C THR A 152 -11.85 -5.71 2.52
N VAL A 153 -10.96 -4.73 2.37
CA VAL A 153 -11.28 -3.31 2.56
C VAL A 153 -11.31 -2.62 1.21
N THR A 154 -12.51 -2.21 0.79
CA THR A 154 -12.74 -1.44 -0.44
C THR A 154 -12.54 0.05 -0.18
N TYR A 155 -11.70 0.70 -0.97
CA TYR A 155 -11.36 2.12 -0.81
C TYR A 155 -11.47 2.89 -2.14
N PRO A 156 -11.78 4.21 -2.08
CA PRO A 156 -11.86 5.06 -3.26
C PRO A 156 -10.47 5.38 -3.80
N THR A 157 -10.36 5.40 -5.14
CA THR A 157 -9.18 5.90 -5.85
C THR A 157 -9.33 7.39 -6.19
N SER A 158 -8.36 7.96 -6.91
CA SER A 158 -8.45 9.34 -7.42
C SER A 158 -9.40 9.47 -8.61
N ALA A 159 -9.69 8.38 -9.33
CA ALA A 159 -10.67 8.38 -10.40
C ALA A 159 -12.09 8.40 -9.82
N LYS A 160 -12.96 9.21 -10.42
CA LYS A 160 -14.33 9.35 -9.97
C LYS A 160 -15.05 8.00 -10.12
N ASP A 161 -15.64 7.53 -9.02
CA ASP A 161 -16.40 6.28 -8.93
C ASP A 161 -15.57 4.98 -9.12
N GLU A 162 -14.24 5.06 -9.08
CA GLU A 162 -13.38 3.89 -9.09
C GLU A 162 -12.98 3.51 -7.65
N THR A 163 -13.13 2.22 -7.32
CA THR A 163 -12.72 1.66 -6.03
C THR A 163 -11.72 0.53 -6.25
N GLU A 164 -10.87 0.32 -5.26
CA GLU A 164 -9.92 -0.79 -5.22
C GLU A 164 -10.04 -1.51 -3.89
N ASP A 165 -9.61 -2.76 -3.88
CA ASP A 165 -9.67 -3.62 -2.72
C ASP A 165 -8.28 -3.87 -2.13
N TYR A 166 -8.19 -3.80 -0.81
CA TYR A 166 -7.07 -4.27 -0.02
C TYR A 166 -7.50 -5.51 0.75
N VAL A 167 -6.84 -6.64 0.50
CA VAL A 167 -7.16 -7.91 1.16
C VAL A 167 -6.09 -8.21 2.22
N LEU A 168 -6.54 -8.50 3.44
CA LEU A 168 -5.73 -8.97 4.55
C LEU A 168 -6.18 -10.38 4.91
N GLU A 169 -5.27 -11.33 4.87
CA GLU A 169 -5.49 -12.71 5.29
C GLU A 169 -4.77 -12.97 6.60
N ALA A 170 -5.44 -13.62 7.55
CA ALA A 170 -4.88 -13.96 8.84
C ALA A 170 -5.45 -15.28 9.36
N LEU A 171 -4.68 -15.95 10.24
CA LEU A 171 -5.14 -17.09 11.03
C LEU A 171 -5.45 -16.57 12.44
N VAL A 172 -6.68 -16.74 12.86
CA VAL A 172 -7.17 -16.29 14.17
C VAL A 172 -7.60 -17.50 14.99
N ASP A 173 -7.38 -17.47 16.28
CA ASP A 173 -7.86 -18.52 17.17
C ASP A 173 -9.37 -18.72 17.04
N THR A 174 -9.80 -19.95 16.85
CA THR A 174 -11.22 -20.27 16.62
C THR A 174 -12.10 -19.82 17.76
N TRP A 175 -11.60 -19.87 19.02
CA TRP A 175 -12.36 -19.38 20.18
C TRP A 175 -12.71 -17.88 20.06
N ALA A 176 -11.82 -17.07 19.49
CA ALA A 176 -12.06 -15.63 19.32
C ALA A 176 -13.11 -15.35 18.23
N VAL A 177 -13.10 -16.14 17.15
CA VAL A 177 -14.06 -16.05 16.06
C VAL A 177 -15.46 -16.49 16.52
N GLU A 178 -15.55 -17.61 17.23
CA GLU A 178 -16.81 -18.17 17.74
C GLU A 178 -17.23 -17.57 19.10
N ARG A 179 -16.35 -16.78 19.73
CA ARG A 179 -16.50 -16.28 21.12
C ARG A 179 -16.72 -17.40 22.14
N ASP A 180 -16.05 -18.51 21.94
CA ASP A 180 -16.11 -19.67 22.84
C ASP A 180 -15.13 -19.48 24.01
N PHE A 181 -15.60 -18.78 25.04
CA PHE A 181 -14.80 -18.47 26.22
C PHE A 181 -14.49 -19.71 27.10
N GLU A 182 -15.30 -20.78 27.02
CA GLU A 182 -14.98 -22.04 27.72
C GLU A 182 -13.70 -22.65 27.12
N ARG A 183 -13.55 -22.57 25.82
CA ARG A 183 -12.36 -23.03 25.11
C ARG A 183 -11.13 -22.14 25.39
N TYR A 184 -11.36 -20.85 25.59
CA TYR A 184 -10.30 -19.93 26.05
C TYR A 184 -9.77 -20.35 27.43
N ASP A 185 -10.63 -20.60 28.39
CA ASP A 185 -10.25 -21.00 29.75
C ASP A 185 -9.52 -22.34 29.78
N LEU A 186 -9.85 -23.27 28.89
CA LEU A 186 -9.13 -24.54 28.76
C LEU A 186 -7.70 -24.34 28.24
N ARG A 187 -7.48 -23.33 27.41
CA ARG A 187 -6.15 -23.03 26.82
C ARG A 187 -5.26 -22.22 27.76
N TRP A 188 -5.86 -21.35 28.57
CA TRP A 188 -5.17 -20.47 29.51
C TRP A 188 -5.81 -20.54 30.90
N PRO A 189 -5.66 -21.66 31.61
CA PRO A 189 -6.32 -21.88 32.92
C PRO A 189 -5.86 -20.91 34.00
N GLU A 190 -4.74 -20.22 33.83
CA GLU A 190 -4.20 -19.25 34.79
C GLU A 190 -4.91 -17.87 34.74
N HIS A 191 -5.80 -17.65 33.79
CA HIS A 191 -6.50 -16.37 33.60
C HIS A 191 -7.93 -16.39 34.16
N ASN A 192 -8.25 -17.28 35.09
CA ASN A 192 -9.56 -17.31 35.72
C ASN A 192 -9.79 -16.04 36.56
N PRO A 193 -10.68 -15.09 36.18
CA PRO A 193 -10.87 -13.83 36.88
C PRO A 193 -11.45 -13.98 38.29
N GLU A 194 -11.85 -15.18 38.70
CA GLU A 194 -12.35 -15.45 40.04
C GLU A 194 -11.25 -15.59 41.10
N GLU A 195 -9.99 -15.80 40.71
CA GLU A 195 -8.85 -15.86 41.65
C GLU A 195 -8.26 -14.48 42.01
N ILE A 196 -8.74 -13.39 41.39
CA ILE A 196 -8.27 -12.00 41.64
C ILE A 196 -9.20 -11.25 42.63
N ARG A 197 -9.98 -11.96 43.44
CA ARG A 197 -10.80 -11.34 44.50
C ARG A 197 -10.25 -11.61 45.91
#